data_cfde1eeae3e4cef719d6adcd8daabfd9
#
_entry.id   cfde1eeae3e4cef719d6adcd8daabfd9
#
_cell.length_a   1.000
_cell.length_b   1.000
_cell.length_c   1.000
_cell.angle_alpha   90.00
_cell.angle_beta   90.00
_cell.angle_gamma   90.00
#
_symmetry.space_group_name_H-M   'P 1'
#
loop_
_entity.id
_entity.type
_entity.pdbx_description
1 polymer ?
#
loop_
_entity_poly.entity_id
_entity_poly.type
_entity_poly.pdbx_seq_one_letter_code
_entity_poly.pdbx_strand_id
1 'polypeptide(L)'
;MGLDNRFMGHFKNHPEVEISLAYFRKYFNLNDWMLQHCAPVQEDNPYDVIVTKGNLKDLLKEIEPIAQELNKFNYNQISYYEDNGYPQEFVERFYDTEFTPSCSNTFAAGHKLVKLYRNVLVMIEMLEDNEEDFYITFYSSF
;
A
#
# COMPACT_ATOMS: atom_id res chain seq x y z
N MET A 1 17.23 -11.09 5.33
CA MET A 1 16.03 -11.54 4.63
C MET A 1 14.99 -10.42 4.59
N GLY A 2 14.35 -10.24 3.47
CA GLY A 2 13.42 -9.15 3.27
C GLY A 2 11.97 -9.58 3.38
N LEU A 3 11.14 -8.65 3.80
CA LEU A 3 9.69 -8.80 3.77
C LEU A 3 9.19 -8.50 2.35
N ASP A 4 8.41 -9.40 1.79
CA ASP A 4 7.69 -9.22 0.54
C ASP A 4 6.19 -9.18 0.81
N ASN A 5 5.52 -8.15 0.33
CA ASN A 5 4.08 -7.98 0.46
C ASN A 5 3.43 -7.99 -0.93
N ARG A 6 2.35 -8.75 -1.07
CA ARG A 6 1.61 -8.85 -2.33
C ARG A 6 0.13 -8.70 -2.09
N PHE A 7 -0.50 -7.85 -2.91
CA PHE A 7 -1.95 -7.84 -3.05
C PHE A 7 -2.31 -8.73 -4.23
N MET A 8 -3.15 -9.73 -3.99
CA MET A 8 -3.55 -10.71 -5.00
C MET A 8 -5.04 -10.65 -5.24
N GLY A 9 -5.44 -10.70 -6.50
CA GLY A 9 -6.84 -10.78 -6.89
C GLY A 9 -7.22 -12.22 -7.21
N HIS A 10 -8.43 -12.60 -6.81
CA HIS A 10 -8.96 -13.95 -6.99
C HIS A 10 -10.38 -13.90 -7.52
N PHE A 11 -10.76 -14.91 -8.28
CA PHE A 11 -12.14 -15.10 -8.74
C PHE A 11 -12.73 -16.33 -8.08
N LYS A 12 -13.89 -16.18 -7.45
CA LYS A 12 -14.57 -17.29 -6.74
C LYS A 12 -14.91 -18.44 -7.68
N ASN A 13 -15.29 -18.11 -8.92
CA ASN A 13 -15.68 -19.09 -9.94
C ASN A 13 -14.48 -19.66 -10.71
N HIS A 14 -13.29 -19.12 -10.51
CA HIS A 14 -12.05 -19.57 -11.16
C HIS A 14 -10.91 -19.58 -10.14
N PRO A 15 -10.94 -20.53 -9.17
CA PRO A 15 -9.96 -20.55 -8.08
C PRO A 15 -8.52 -20.78 -8.53
N GLU A 16 -8.32 -21.27 -9.75
CA GLU A 16 -6.99 -21.46 -10.34
C GLU A 16 -6.35 -20.17 -10.85
N VAL A 17 -7.12 -19.07 -10.95
CA VAL A 17 -6.63 -17.79 -11.45
C VAL A 17 -6.26 -16.89 -10.29
N GLU A 18 -5.00 -16.43 -10.28
CA GLU A 18 -4.52 -15.39 -9.36
C GLU A 18 -3.94 -14.25 -10.17
N ILE A 19 -4.24 -13.02 -9.76
CA ILE A 19 -3.72 -11.81 -10.40
C ILE A 19 -2.91 -11.02 -9.39
N SER A 20 -1.65 -10.71 -9.73
CA SER A 20 -0.84 -9.83 -8.89
C SER A 20 -1.29 -8.39 -9.11
N LEU A 21 -1.85 -7.77 -8.07
CA LEU A 21 -2.36 -6.40 -8.13
C LEU A 21 -1.32 -5.38 -7.70
N ALA A 22 -0.52 -5.71 -6.71
CA ALA A 22 0.55 -4.84 -6.22
C ALA A 22 1.60 -5.65 -5.48
N TYR A 23 2.84 -5.18 -5.54
CA TYR A 23 3.97 -5.79 -4.87
C TYR A 23 4.81 -4.72 -4.19
N PHE A 24 5.14 -4.95 -2.91
CA PHE A 24 6.00 -4.06 -2.12
C PHE A 24 7.05 -4.87 -1.40
N ARG A 25 8.26 -4.38 -1.40
CA ARG A 25 9.36 -4.98 -0.68
C ARG A 25 9.71 -4.16 0.56
N LYS A 26 9.81 -4.81 1.70
CA LYS A 26 10.21 -4.19 2.97
C LYS A 26 9.32 -3.02 3.41
N TYR A 27 8.04 -3.11 3.14
CA TYR A 27 7.08 -2.09 3.60
C TYR A 27 6.46 -2.54 4.93
N PHE A 28 7.24 -2.47 5.99
CA PHE A 28 6.87 -2.99 7.30
C PHE A 28 5.63 -2.30 7.89
N ASN A 29 5.52 -0.99 7.71
CA ASN A 29 4.37 -0.22 8.20
C ASN A 29 3.06 -0.67 7.56
N LEU A 30 3.08 -0.90 6.25
CA LEU A 30 1.93 -1.45 5.54
C LEU A 30 1.60 -2.86 6.04
N ASN A 31 2.62 -3.71 6.17
CA ASN A 31 2.45 -5.06 6.66
C ASN A 31 1.76 -5.09 8.02
N ASP A 32 2.26 -4.31 8.96
CA ASP A 32 1.71 -4.25 10.32
C ASP A 32 0.26 -3.79 10.32
N TRP A 33 -0.05 -2.75 9.55
CA TRP A 33 -1.40 -2.22 9.46
C TRP A 33 -2.37 -3.27 8.88
N MET A 34 -1.99 -3.91 7.78
CA MET A 34 -2.83 -4.91 7.13
C MET A 34 -3.12 -6.10 8.04
N LEU A 35 -2.11 -6.61 8.74
CA LEU A 35 -2.28 -7.74 9.64
C LEU A 35 -3.12 -7.39 10.88
N GLN A 36 -3.13 -6.12 11.28
CA GLN A 36 -3.95 -5.66 12.41
C GLN A 36 -5.41 -5.43 12.03
N HIS A 37 -5.68 -4.99 10.80
CA HIS A 37 -7.01 -4.51 10.40
C HIS A 37 -7.80 -5.51 9.54
N CYS A 38 -7.12 -6.47 8.93
CA CYS A 38 -7.76 -7.43 8.02
C CYS A 38 -7.87 -8.81 8.66
N ALA A 39 -8.95 -9.52 8.34
CA ALA A 39 -9.18 -10.87 8.86
C ALA A 39 -8.31 -11.89 8.12
N PRO A 40 -7.74 -12.89 8.81
CA PRO A 40 -6.98 -13.94 8.15
C PRO A 40 -7.87 -14.80 7.25
N VAL A 41 -7.30 -15.28 6.16
CA VAL A 41 -7.97 -16.23 5.26
C VAL A 41 -8.20 -17.56 5.99
N GLN A 42 -7.20 -17.99 6.77
CA GLN A 42 -7.27 -19.18 7.62
C GLN A 42 -6.77 -18.81 9.02
N GLU A 43 -7.45 -19.29 10.04
CA GLU A 43 -7.15 -18.94 11.44
C GLU A 43 -5.72 -19.25 11.86
N ASP A 44 -5.11 -20.28 11.27
CA ASP A 44 -3.74 -20.71 11.59
C ASP A 44 -2.66 -19.97 10.77
N ASN A 45 -3.04 -19.10 9.85
CA ASN A 45 -2.10 -18.33 9.04
C ASN A 45 -2.37 -16.82 9.11
N PRO A 46 -1.73 -16.10 10.03
CA PRO A 46 -1.94 -14.66 10.16
C PRO A 46 -1.31 -13.81 9.05
N TYR A 47 -0.49 -14.42 8.19
CA TYR A 47 0.26 -13.70 7.13
C TYR A 47 -0.47 -13.68 5.79
N ASP A 48 -1.69 -14.21 5.73
CA ASP A 48 -2.53 -14.20 4.55
C ASP A 48 -3.91 -13.72 4.96
N VAL A 49 -4.27 -12.50 4.59
CA VAL A 49 -5.49 -11.84 5.07
C VAL A 49 -6.41 -11.45 3.92
N ILE A 50 -7.71 -11.42 4.19
CA ILE A 50 -8.73 -10.97 3.25
C ILE A 50 -8.83 -9.44 3.35
N VAL A 51 -8.77 -8.78 2.20
CA VAL A 51 -8.83 -7.32 2.11
C VAL A 51 -10.18 -6.91 1.57
N THR A 52 -11.02 -6.36 2.45
CA THR A 52 -12.36 -5.89 2.07
C THR A 52 -12.28 -4.47 1.51
N LYS A 53 -13.35 -4.06 0.83
CA LYS A 53 -13.49 -2.67 0.38
C LYS A 53 -13.42 -1.69 1.56
N GLY A 54 -14.03 -2.05 2.69
CA GLY A 54 -13.94 -1.26 3.93
C GLY A 54 -12.52 -1.11 4.43
N ASN A 55 -11.73 -2.18 4.42
CA ASN A 55 -10.32 -2.13 4.80
C ASN A 55 -9.54 -1.17 3.89
N LEU A 56 -9.76 -1.23 2.59
CA LEU A 56 -9.08 -0.35 1.63
C LEU A 56 -9.47 1.11 1.80
N LYS A 57 -10.75 1.38 2.10
CA LYS A 57 -11.21 2.75 2.37
C LYS A 57 -10.61 3.30 3.65
N ASP A 58 -10.47 2.49 4.68
CA ASP A 58 -9.81 2.89 5.92
C ASP A 58 -8.33 3.17 5.70
N LEU A 59 -7.64 2.31 4.94
CA LEU A 59 -6.25 2.53 4.55
C LEU A 59 -6.10 3.83 3.75
N LEU A 60 -7.02 4.07 2.82
CA LEU A 60 -7.01 5.27 1.99
C LEU A 60 -7.09 6.55 2.84
N LYS A 61 -7.91 6.56 3.89
CA LYS A 61 -7.98 7.71 4.82
C LYS A 61 -6.64 8.02 5.47
N GLU A 62 -5.86 6.99 5.78
CA GLU A 62 -4.56 7.15 6.42
C GLU A 62 -3.50 7.70 5.46
N ILE A 63 -3.49 7.24 4.21
CA ILE A 63 -2.41 7.54 3.27
C ILE A 63 -2.71 8.69 2.31
N GLU A 64 -3.99 8.97 2.01
CA GLU A 64 -4.38 9.92 0.97
C GLU A 64 -3.82 11.34 1.17
N PRO A 65 -3.89 11.94 2.37
CA PRO A 65 -3.41 13.31 2.54
C PRO A 65 -1.95 13.49 2.18
N ILE A 66 -1.09 12.58 2.63
CA ILE A 66 0.34 12.69 2.35
C ILE A 66 0.69 12.22 0.93
N ALA A 67 -0.02 11.21 0.42
CA ALA A 67 0.19 10.73 -0.93
C ALA A 67 -0.20 11.79 -1.97
N GLN A 68 -1.29 12.51 -1.75
CA GLN A 68 -1.69 13.62 -2.63
C GLN A 68 -0.66 14.74 -2.61
N GLU A 69 -0.10 15.05 -1.47
CA GLU A 69 0.95 16.07 -1.36
C GLU A 69 2.21 15.66 -2.10
N LEU A 70 2.63 14.41 -1.92
CA LEU A 70 3.78 13.85 -2.64
C LEU A 70 3.56 13.82 -4.15
N ASN A 71 2.34 13.50 -4.57
CA ASN A 71 2.00 13.40 -5.99
C ASN A 71 1.99 14.75 -6.72
N LYS A 72 2.00 15.87 -5.99
CA LYS A 72 2.13 17.20 -6.58
C LYS A 72 3.54 17.51 -7.07
N PHE A 73 4.54 16.82 -6.53
CA PHE A 73 5.91 17.01 -6.96
C PHE A 73 6.14 16.34 -8.31
N ASN A 74 6.68 17.09 -9.27
CA ASN A 74 7.17 16.51 -10.50
C ASN A 74 8.60 16.00 -10.31
N TYR A 75 9.12 15.30 -11.30
CA TYR A 75 10.46 14.71 -11.24
C TYR A 75 11.55 15.74 -10.93
N ASN A 76 11.48 16.91 -11.55
CA ASN A 76 12.49 17.96 -11.34
C ASN A 76 12.46 18.51 -9.91
N GLN A 77 11.27 18.69 -9.34
CA GLN A 77 11.15 19.14 -7.95
C GLN A 77 11.71 18.12 -6.97
N ILE A 78 11.45 16.85 -7.19
CA ILE A 78 11.98 15.77 -6.35
C ILE A 78 13.51 15.76 -6.41
N SER A 79 14.08 15.83 -7.62
CA SER A 79 15.52 15.87 -7.81
C SER A 79 16.15 17.09 -7.13
N TYR A 80 15.52 18.25 -7.25
CA TYR A 80 15.99 19.47 -6.57
C TYR A 80 16.02 19.28 -5.06
N TYR A 81 14.97 18.74 -4.48
CA TYR A 81 14.89 18.55 -3.03
C TYR A 81 15.87 17.48 -2.52
N GLU A 82 16.17 16.46 -3.31
CA GLU A 82 17.18 15.47 -2.94
C GLU A 82 18.57 16.11 -2.81
N ASP A 83 18.92 17.03 -3.71
CA ASP A 83 20.22 17.70 -3.71
C ASP A 83 20.32 18.82 -2.66
N ASN A 84 19.21 19.49 -2.37
CA ASN A 84 19.19 20.71 -1.56
C ASN A 84 18.44 20.55 -0.23
N GLY A 85 17.89 19.38 0.04
CA GLY A 85 17.06 19.11 1.22
C GLY A 85 15.60 19.46 1.01
N TYR A 86 14.73 18.65 1.59
CA TYR A 86 13.28 18.88 1.56
C TYR A 86 12.91 20.00 2.53
N PRO A 87 11.84 20.78 2.25
CA PRO A 87 11.31 21.71 3.22
C PRO A 87 10.98 21.00 4.53
N GLN A 88 11.34 21.60 5.65
CA GLN A 88 11.15 20.96 6.96
C GLN A 88 9.71 20.61 7.23
N GLU A 89 8.79 21.50 6.88
CA GLU A 89 7.35 21.26 7.03
C GLU A 89 6.88 19.99 6.28
N PHE A 90 7.39 19.78 5.06
CA PHE A 90 7.10 18.59 4.28
C PHE A 90 7.67 17.33 4.96
N VAL A 91 8.92 17.41 5.42
CA VAL A 91 9.59 16.28 6.09
C VAL A 91 8.83 15.88 7.36
N GLU A 92 8.45 16.85 8.18
CA GLU A 92 7.69 16.61 9.40
C GLU A 92 6.37 15.91 9.12
N ARG A 93 5.63 16.38 8.13
CA ARG A 93 4.34 15.78 7.75
C ARG A 93 4.51 14.39 7.18
N PHE A 94 5.55 14.17 6.36
CA PHE A 94 5.82 12.88 5.73
C PHE A 94 6.25 11.83 6.75
N TYR A 95 7.15 12.20 7.67
CA TYR A 95 7.64 11.26 8.68
C TYR A 95 6.73 11.16 9.90
N ASP A 96 5.69 11.97 9.99
CA ASP A 96 4.71 11.91 11.07
C ASP A 96 3.58 10.92 10.78
N THR A 97 3.61 10.24 9.66
CA THR A 97 2.63 9.20 9.33
C THR A 97 3.19 7.81 9.63
N GLU A 98 2.34 6.93 10.16
CA GLU A 98 2.71 5.54 10.38
C GLU A 98 3.00 4.77 9.09
N PHE A 99 2.63 5.34 7.93
CA PHE A 99 2.85 4.74 6.61
C PHE A 99 4.11 5.22 5.91
N THR A 100 4.98 5.96 6.61
CA THR A 100 6.28 6.32 6.05
C THR A 100 7.12 5.06 5.87
N PRO A 101 7.45 4.65 4.63
CA PRO A 101 8.24 3.44 4.43
C PRO A 101 9.66 3.58 4.97
N SER A 102 10.19 2.47 5.47
CA SER A 102 11.59 2.38 5.87
C SER A 102 12.47 2.30 4.62
N CYS A 103 12.91 3.44 4.13
CA CYS A 103 13.75 3.55 2.95
C CYS A 103 14.98 4.40 3.23
N SER A 104 16.01 4.22 2.39
CA SER A 104 17.28 4.92 2.54
C SER A 104 17.19 6.41 2.27
N ASN A 105 16.16 6.86 1.52
CA ASN A 105 15.95 8.27 1.23
C ASN A 105 14.47 8.60 1.07
N THR A 106 14.15 9.88 1.18
CA THR A 106 12.78 10.40 1.12
C THR A 106 12.13 10.16 -0.23
N PHE A 107 12.91 10.21 -1.31
CA PHE A 107 12.39 9.97 -2.66
C PHE A 107 11.84 8.54 -2.81
N ALA A 108 12.64 7.55 -2.42
CA ALA A 108 12.23 6.14 -2.52
C ALA A 108 11.02 5.85 -1.64
N ALA A 109 10.99 6.42 -0.43
CA ALA A 109 9.88 6.29 0.49
C ALA A 109 8.59 6.90 -0.10
N GLY A 110 8.69 8.10 -0.65
CA GLY A 110 7.55 8.78 -1.27
C GLY A 110 7.00 8.04 -2.47
N HIS A 111 7.87 7.46 -3.28
CA HIS A 111 7.48 6.68 -4.45
C HIS A 111 6.64 5.44 -4.05
N LYS A 112 7.05 4.73 -2.99
CA LYS A 112 6.29 3.60 -2.47
C LYS A 112 4.90 4.02 -1.97
N LEU A 113 4.82 5.13 -1.25
CA LEU A 113 3.55 5.62 -0.71
C LEU A 113 2.58 6.04 -1.82
N VAL A 114 3.06 6.75 -2.83
CA VAL A 114 2.24 7.15 -3.98
C VAL A 114 1.79 5.92 -4.78
N LYS A 115 2.66 4.95 -4.95
CA LYS A 115 2.30 3.68 -5.59
C LYS A 115 1.20 2.96 -4.82
N LEU A 116 1.32 2.87 -3.50
CA LEU A 116 0.29 2.28 -2.65
C LEU A 116 -1.05 3.01 -2.81
N TYR A 117 -1.03 4.32 -2.75
CA TYR A 117 -2.22 5.15 -2.92
C TYR A 117 -2.94 4.84 -4.24
N ARG A 118 -2.21 4.84 -5.35
CA ARG A 118 -2.78 4.55 -6.68
C ARG A 118 -3.35 3.13 -6.75
N ASN A 119 -2.63 2.16 -6.20
CA ASN A 119 -3.09 0.77 -6.21
C ASN A 119 -4.33 0.58 -5.34
N VAL A 120 -4.43 1.26 -4.20
CA VAL A 120 -5.61 1.21 -3.33
C VAL A 120 -6.85 1.73 -4.08
N LEU A 121 -6.73 2.85 -4.79
CA LEU A 121 -7.83 3.39 -5.59
C LEU A 121 -8.30 2.40 -6.65
N VAL A 122 -7.37 1.77 -7.37
CA VAL A 122 -7.69 0.77 -8.38
C VAL A 122 -8.36 -0.45 -7.77
N MET A 123 -7.84 -0.95 -6.64
CA MET A 123 -8.40 -2.12 -5.97
C MET A 123 -9.83 -1.87 -5.45
N ILE A 124 -10.11 -0.67 -4.93
CA ILE A 124 -11.47 -0.31 -4.52
C ILE A 124 -12.41 -0.38 -5.72
N GLU A 125 -12.00 0.20 -6.85
CA GLU A 125 -12.79 0.18 -8.08
C GLU A 125 -13.04 -1.25 -8.57
N MET A 126 -12.02 -2.10 -8.55
CA MET A 126 -12.14 -3.51 -8.94
C MET A 126 -13.15 -4.26 -8.08
N LEU A 127 -13.14 -4.03 -6.76
CA LEU A 127 -14.10 -4.64 -5.86
C LEU A 127 -15.52 -4.13 -6.08
N GLU A 128 -15.69 -2.84 -6.39
CA GLU A 128 -17.00 -2.25 -6.68
C GLU A 128 -17.59 -2.81 -7.98
N ASP A 129 -16.77 -3.00 -9.01
CA ASP A 129 -17.20 -3.48 -10.32
C ASP A 129 -17.47 -4.98 -10.36
N ASN A 130 -16.89 -5.77 -9.44
CA ASN A 130 -16.93 -7.24 -9.47
C ASN A 130 -17.30 -7.84 -8.11
N GLU A 131 -18.20 -7.22 -7.38
CA GLU A 131 -18.48 -7.49 -5.97
C GLU A 131 -18.85 -8.94 -5.66
N GLU A 132 -19.53 -9.65 -6.58
CA GLU A 132 -20.01 -11.00 -6.35
C GLU A 132 -18.99 -12.11 -6.62
N ASP A 133 -18.04 -11.86 -7.52
CA ASP A 133 -17.11 -12.89 -8.00
C ASP A 133 -15.66 -12.66 -7.58
N PHE A 134 -15.28 -11.42 -7.31
CA PHE A 134 -13.89 -11.03 -7.11
C PHE A 134 -13.61 -10.74 -5.64
N TYR A 135 -12.43 -11.19 -5.15
CA TYR A 135 -11.95 -10.81 -3.83
C TYR A 135 -10.44 -10.61 -3.85
N ILE A 136 -9.93 -9.90 -2.85
CA ILE A 136 -8.52 -9.53 -2.73
C ILE A 136 -7.96 -10.10 -1.44
N THR A 137 -6.73 -10.61 -1.51
CA THR A 137 -5.94 -11.00 -0.35
C THR A 137 -4.65 -10.21 -0.29
N PHE A 138 -4.10 -10.11 0.92
CA PHE A 138 -2.78 -9.54 1.16
C PHE A 138 -1.93 -10.60 1.82
N TYR A 139 -0.76 -10.84 1.25
CA TYR A 139 0.12 -11.92 1.65
C TYR A 139 1.48 -11.38 2.05
N SER A 140 2.01 -11.89 3.17
CA SER A 140 3.33 -11.53 3.69
C SER A 140 4.27 -12.72 3.60
N SER A 141 5.45 -12.53 3.01
CA SER A 141 6.52 -13.52 2.93
C SER A 141 7.81 -12.93 3.50
N PHE A 142 8.39 -13.63 4.44
CA PHE A 142 9.63 -13.21 5.11
C PHE A 142 10.85 -13.94 4.62
#